data_80897923534a0c778d3c8e82b30b5ff0
#
_entry.id   80897923534a0c778d3c8e82b30b5ff0
#
_cell.length_a   1.000
_cell.length_b   1.000
_cell.length_c   1.000
_cell.angle_alpha   90.00
_cell.angle_beta   90.00
_cell.angle_gamma   90.00
#
_symmetry.space_group_name_H-M   'P 1'
#
loop_
_entity.id
_entity.type
_entity.pdbx_description
1 polymer ?
#
loop_
_entity_poly.entity_id
_entity_poly.type
_entity_poly.pdbx_seq_one_letter_code
_entity_poly.pdbx_strand_id
1 'polypeptide(L)'
;MQQRARVLIVDDTPANIHILMEALKDTYAITAATNGQKALDITRSEAKPDIILLDIMMPEIDGYEVCRQLKLDVRTDSIPVIFITALTDEEDEARGLDLGAVDFITKPFRPGIVKSRVRNHLELKRHRDHLQDLVEEQVEEIADSHIATIFAMSKLAESRDDDTGKHLERTQIYCRMLAEQLGTRDEMKSIIDAEYIETIFHASPLHDIGKVAVPDAVLCKPGKLTDEEFAIMRTHTRRGAETLFIVAKRFPNNEFLNMGLDIARWHHEKWAGGGYPDGISGEEIPLCARIMAVSDVYDALTSKRCYKEPMPHSRAAEILRNDAGTHFDPLIIEAFNAIEAEFDRVRSELGN
;
A
#
# COMPACT_ATOMS: atom_id res chain seq x y z
N MET A 1 21.16 3.07 -25.22
CA MET A 1 22.51 2.55 -24.95
C MET A 1 22.48 1.92 -23.57
N GLN A 2 22.76 0.65 -23.44
CA GLN A 2 22.77 -0.01 -22.13
C GLN A 2 23.91 0.57 -21.28
N GLN A 3 23.61 1.07 -20.11
CA GLN A 3 24.59 1.66 -19.19
C GLN A 3 25.56 0.56 -18.75
N ARG A 4 26.88 0.79 -18.88
CA ARG A 4 27.89 -0.19 -18.45
C ARG A 4 27.81 -0.36 -16.93
N ALA A 5 27.82 -1.62 -16.45
CA ALA A 5 27.87 -1.89 -15.01
C ALA A 5 29.13 -1.27 -14.38
N ARG A 6 28.98 -0.77 -13.17
CA ARG A 6 30.02 -0.06 -12.41
C ARG A 6 30.72 -1.03 -11.48
N VAL A 7 32.02 -1.13 -11.60
CA VAL A 7 32.86 -1.95 -10.73
C VAL A 7 33.73 -1.03 -9.88
N LEU A 8 33.61 -1.15 -8.54
CA LEU A 8 34.50 -0.50 -7.61
C LEU A 8 35.66 -1.42 -7.28
N ILE A 9 36.89 -0.95 -7.48
CA ILE A 9 38.11 -1.66 -7.12
C ILE A 9 38.72 -0.97 -5.91
N VAL A 10 38.96 -1.72 -4.84
CA VAL A 10 39.52 -1.22 -3.58
C VAL A 10 40.77 -2.01 -3.25
N ASP A 11 41.92 -1.38 -3.29
CA ASP A 11 43.23 -1.96 -2.94
C ASP A 11 44.18 -0.82 -2.58
N ASP A 12 45.00 -0.95 -1.56
CA ASP A 12 45.96 0.07 -1.15
C ASP A 12 47.17 0.16 -2.05
N THR A 13 47.39 -0.84 -2.91
CA THR A 13 48.52 -0.94 -3.83
C THR A 13 48.11 -0.50 -5.25
N PRO A 14 48.60 0.64 -5.76
CA PRO A 14 48.22 1.14 -7.08
C PRO A 14 48.50 0.18 -8.24
N ALA A 15 49.53 -0.68 -8.14
CA ALA A 15 49.80 -1.69 -9.14
C ALA A 15 48.70 -2.75 -9.29
N ASN A 16 48.09 -3.14 -8.16
CA ASN A 16 46.96 -4.06 -8.15
C ASN A 16 45.74 -3.45 -8.83
N ILE A 17 45.39 -2.20 -8.44
CA ILE A 17 44.34 -1.41 -9.07
C ILE A 17 44.54 -1.35 -10.59
N HIS A 18 45.74 -1.03 -11.04
CA HIS A 18 46.05 -0.92 -12.48
C HIS A 18 45.80 -2.23 -13.22
N ILE A 19 46.27 -3.38 -12.69
CA ILE A 19 46.07 -4.71 -13.29
C ILE A 19 44.57 -5.04 -13.42
N LEU A 20 43.78 -4.81 -12.37
CA LEU A 20 42.35 -5.07 -12.34
C LEU A 20 41.59 -4.12 -13.28
N MET A 21 41.96 -2.83 -13.32
CA MET A 21 41.41 -1.87 -14.27
C MET A 21 41.66 -2.29 -15.72
N GLU A 22 42.90 -2.64 -16.08
CA GLU A 22 43.22 -3.12 -17.43
C GLU A 22 42.44 -4.39 -17.81
N ALA A 23 42.19 -5.26 -16.83
CA ALA A 23 41.39 -6.43 -17.06
C ALA A 23 39.93 -6.15 -17.35
N LEU A 24 39.32 -5.08 -16.81
CA LEU A 24 37.87 -4.86 -16.77
C LEU A 24 37.37 -3.66 -17.59
N LYS A 25 38.23 -2.66 -17.90
CA LYS A 25 37.86 -1.36 -18.51
C LYS A 25 37.09 -1.43 -19.83
N ASP A 26 37.34 -2.47 -20.65
CA ASP A 26 36.70 -2.60 -21.95
C ASP A 26 35.19 -2.93 -21.81
N THR A 27 34.80 -3.56 -20.69
CA THR A 27 33.44 -4.06 -20.47
C THR A 27 32.66 -3.23 -19.45
N TYR A 28 33.33 -2.71 -18.42
CA TYR A 28 32.72 -2.09 -17.26
C TYR A 28 33.16 -0.62 -17.07
N ALA A 29 32.34 0.16 -16.36
CA ALA A 29 32.74 1.46 -15.85
C ALA A 29 33.47 1.27 -14.51
N ILE A 30 34.74 1.66 -14.43
CA ILE A 30 35.58 1.39 -13.27
C ILE A 30 35.73 2.64 -12.40
N THR A 31 35.56 2.44 -11.11
CA THR A 31 35.95 3.42 -10.07
C THR A 31 36.96 2.75 -9.14
N ALA A 32 37.93 3.51 -8.63
CA ALA A 32 38.95 2.96 -7.75
C ALA A 32 39.03 3.73 -6.43
N ALA A 33 39.26 2.99 -5.36
CA ALA A 33 39.54 3.52 -4.02
C ALA A 33 40.85 2.92 -3.48
N THR A 34 41.65 3.73 -2.81
CA THR A 34 42.96 3.30 -2.26
C THR A 34 42.92 2.98 -0.77
N ASN A 35 41.73 3.06 -0.15
CA ASN A 35 41.51 2.70 1.27
C ASN A 35 40.02 2.41 1.53
N GLY A 36 39.74 1.83 2.70
CA GLY A 36 38.40 1.43 3.10
C GLY A 36 37.43 2.60 3.27
N GLN A 37 37.90 3.73 3.85
CA GLN A 37 37.02 4.91 4.04
C GLN A 37 36.52 5.47 2.71
N LYS A 38 37.40 5.58 1.73
CA LYS A 38 37.04 6.06 0.40
C LYS A 38 36.09 5.13 -0.34
N ALA A 39 36.22 3.82 -0.11
CA ALA A 39 35.29 2.84 -0.64
C ALA A 39 33.90 3.03 -0.05
N LEU A 40 33.75 3.21 1.27
CA LEU A 40 32.49 3.50 1.93
C LEU A 40 31.85 4.82 1.44
N ASP A 41 32.64 5.87 1.23
CA ASP A 41 32.15 7.16 0.73
C ASP A 41 31.57 7.01 -0.70
N ILE A 42 32.26 6.27 -1.57
CA ILE A 42 31.79 6.00 -2.94
C ILE A 42 30.49 5.20 -2.92
N THR A 43 30.37 4.19 -2.08
CA THR A 43 29.16 3.34 -2.02
C THR A 43 27.93 4.09 -1.47
N ARG A 44 28.14 5.16 -0.71
CA ARG A 44 27.08 6.03 -0.18
C ARG A 44 26.68 7.16 -1.15
N SER A 45 27.42 7.36 -2.24
CA SER A 45 27.12 8.38 -3.26
C SER A 45 25.95 7.94 -4.16
N GLU A 46 25.40 8.87 -4.96
CA GLU A 46 24.36 8.55 -5.95
C GLU A 46 24.86 7.58 -7.03
N ALA A 47 26.15 7.55 -7.30
CA ALA A 47 26.78 6.71 -8.32
C ALA A 47 27.25 5.36 -7.75
N LYS A 48 26.38 4.63 -7.06
CA LYS A 48 26.70 3.35 -6.42
C LYS A 48 27.31 2.34 -7.40
N PRO A 49 28.29 1.53 -6.96
CA PRO A 49 28.79 0.41 -7.76
C PRO A 49 27.80 -0.74 -7.81
N ASP A 50 27.85 -1.50 -8.92
CA ASP A 50 27.06 -2.73 -9.09
C ASP A 50 27.76 -3.94 -8.48
N ILE A 51 29.09 -3.87 -8.29
CA ILE A 51 29.93 -4.90 -7.65
C ILE A 51 31.21 -4.25 -7.10
N ILE A 52 31.74 -4.82 -6.02
CA ILE A 52 32.98 -4.35 -5.37
C ILE A 52 34.01 -5.47 -5.40
N LEU A 53 35.22 -5.15 -5.88
CA LEU A 53 36.43 -5.94 -5.68
C LEU A 53 37.20 -5.33 -4.54
N LEU A 54 37.36 -6.02 -3.41
CA LEU A 54 37.81 -5.45 -2.15
C LEU A 54 39.03 -6.23 -1.62
N ASP A 55 40.16 -5.53 -1.53
CA ASP A 55 41.33 -6.11 -0.84
C ASP A 55 41.05 -6.23 0.66
N ILE A 56 41.46 -7.36 1.22
CA ILE A 56 41.34 -7.63 2.66
C ILE A 56 42.38 -6.82 3.44
N MET A 57 43.62 -6.85 2.99
CA MET A 57 44.76 -6.31 3.73
C MET A 57 44.99 -4.85 3.36
N MET A 58 44.31 -3.95 4.04
CA MET A 58 44.47 -2.49 3.88
C MET A 58 44.76 -1.81 5.22
N PRO A 59 45.48 -0.69 5.22
CA PRO A 59 45.71 0.08 6.43
C PRO A 59 44.47 0.78 6.92
N GLU A 60 44.38 1.08 8.22
CA GLU A 60 43.31 1.77 8.94
C GLU A 60 42.02 0.96 9.04
N ILE A 61 41.31 0.77 7.94
CA ILE A 61 40.09 -0.03 7.86
C ILE A 61 40.34 -1.16 6.88
N ASP A 62 40.38 -2.39 7.39
CA ASP A 62 40.58 -3.58 6.57
C ASP A 62 39.32 -3.93 5.73
N GLY A 63 39.49 -4.85 4.76
CA GLY A 63 38.41 -5.22 3.87
C GLY A 63 37.26 -5.93 4.58
N TYR A 64 37.51 -6.65 5.65
CA TYR A 64 36.46 -7.31 6.44
C TYR A 64 35.56 -6.29 7.12
N GLU A 65 36.12 -5.23 7.71
CA GLU A 65 35.35 -4.17 8.34
C GLU A 65 34.56 -3.34 7.31
N VAL A 66 35.14 -3.07 6.14
CA VAL A 66 34.41 -2.44 5.02
C VAL A 66 33.21 -3.30 4.60
N CYS A 67 33.41 -4.59 4.40
CA CYS A 67 32.34 -5.52 4.00
C CYS A 67 31.24 -5.54 5.07
N ARG A 68 31.59 -5.66 6.34
CA ARG A 68 30.66 -5.66 7.48
C ARG A 68 29.77 -4.40 7.48
N GLN A 69 30.38 -3.21 7.30
CA GLN A 69 29.63 -1.94 7.25
C GLN A 69 28.69 -1.88 6.05
N LEU A 70 29.13 -2.35 4.88
CA LEU A 70 28.30 -2.40 3.68
C LEU A 70 27.07 -3.32 3.87
N LYS A 71 27.25 -4.45 4.54
CA LYS A 71 26.17 -5.44 4.78
C LYS A 71 25.21 -5.05 5.89
N LEU A 72 25.59 -4.11 6.76
CA LEU A 72 24.71 -3.55 7.78
C LEU A 72 23.88 -2.35 7.32
N ASP A 73 24.23 -1.70 6.21
CA ASP A 73 23.49 -0.56 5.66
C ASP A 73 22.54 -1.08 4.54
N VAL A 74 21.23 -0.97 4.77
CA VAL A 74 20.16 -1.37 3.84
C VAL A 74 20.34 -0.78 2.43
N ARG A 75 21.04 0.33 2.30
CA ARG A 75 21.29 0.98 1.00
C ARG A 75 22.41 0.30 0.20
N THR A 76 23.25 -0.52 0.84
CA THR A 76 24.47 -1.11 0.23
C THR A 76 24.58 -2.62 0.44
N ASP A 77 23.77 -3.24 1.27
CA ASP A 77 23.77 -4.67 1.59
C ASP A 77 23.63 -5.57 0.36
N SER A 78 22.83 -5.11 -0.63
CA SER A 78 22.57 -5.81 -1.88
C SER A 78 23.74 -5.80 -2.86
N ILE A 79 24.79 -4.94 -2.64
CA ILE A 79 25.96 -4.87 -3.51
C ILE A 79 26.84 -6.10 -3.29
N PRO A 80 27.12 -6.93 -4.31
CA PRO A 80 28.01 -8.07 -4.18
C PRO A 80 29.45 -7.60 -3.95
N VAL A 81 30.10 -8.21 -2.95
CA VAL A 81 31.50 -7.96 -2.59
C VAL A 81 32.29 -9.22 -2.91
N ILE A 82 33.33 -9.10 -3.74
CA ILE A 82 34.32 -10.15 -4.00
C ILE A 82 35.61 -9.73 -3.30
N PHE A 83 36.07 -10.55 -2.36
CA PHE A 83 37.33 -10.28 -1.72
C PHE A 83 38.52 -10.58 -2.63
N ILE A 84 39.54 -9.76 -2.49
CA ILE A 84 40.85 -9.98 -3.07
C ILE A 84 41.80 -10.36 -1.93
N THR A 85 42.47 -11.47 -2.03
CA THR A 85 43.28 -11.98 -0.92
C THR A 85 44.60 -12.59 -1.41
N ALA A 86 45.65 -12.41 -0.62
CA ALA A 86 46.88 -13.18 -0.70
C ALA A 86 46.83 -14.42 0.21
N LEU A 87 45.77 -14.52 1.07
CA LEU A 87 45.59 -15.58 2.04
C LEU A 87 45.06 -16.84 1.32
N THR A 88 45.64 -17.98 1.67
CA THR A 88 45.28 -19.32 1.13
C THR A 88 44.68 -20.21 2.21
N ASP A 89 44.45 -19.68 3.42
CA ASP A 89 43.88 -20.46 4.53
C ASP A 89 42.35 -20.54 4.41
N GLU A 90 41.81 -21.74 4.57
CA GLU A 90 40.38 -22.04 4.53
C GLU A 90 39.60 -21.24 5.59
N GLU A 91 40.21 -20.92 6.75
CA GLU A 91 39.58 -20.13 7.83
C GLU A 91 39.30 -18.69 7.42
N ASP A 92 40.20 -18.05 6.66
CA ASP A 92 40.05 -16.68 6.18
C ASP A 92 38.98 -16.58 5.05
N GLU A 93 38.90 -17.59 4.19
CA GLU A 93 37.85 -17.69 3.17
C GLU A 93 36.45 -17.85 3.83
N ALA A 94 36.33 -18.75 4.79
CA ALA A 94 35.09 -18.97 5.54
C ALA A 94 34.63 -17.69 6.24
N ARG A 95 35.55 -16.99 6.92
CA ARG A 95 35.27 -15.71 7.60
C ARG A 95 34.74 -14.66 6.63
N GLY A 96 35.32 -14.56 5.42
CA GLY A 96 34.87 -13.60 4.41
C GLY A 96 33.45 -13.88 3.93
N LEU A 97 33.10 -15.14 3.69
CA LEU A 97 31.75 -15.55 3.28
C LEU A 97 30.72 -15.34 4.40
N ASP A 98 31.08 -15.62 5.66
CA ASP A 98 30.22 -15.38 6.81
C ASP A 98 29.90 -13.88 7.03
N LEU A 99 30.80 -12.99 6.60
CA LEU A 99 30.57 -11.54 6.57
C LEU A 99 29.68 -11.07 5.42
N GLY A 100 29.24 -11.98 4.54
CA GLY A 100 28.33 -11.69 3.43
C GLY A 100 29.01 -11.35 2.12
N ALA A 101 30.33 -11.61 1.95
CA ALA A 101 30.95 -11.59 0.64
C ALA A 101 30.40 -12.73 -0.23
N VAL A 102 30.36 -12.52 -1.55
CA VAL A 102 29.79 -13.50 -2.48
C VAL A 102 30.86 -14.40 -3.08
N ASP A 103 32.14 -14.01 -3.01
CA ASP A 103 33.25 -14.76 -3.62
C ASP A 103 34.60 -14.15 -3.18
N PHE A 104 35.70 -14.82 -3.58
CA PHE A 104 37.05 -14.31 -3.38
C PHE A 104 37.95 -14.56 -4.62
N ILE A 105 38.99 -13.76 -4.76
CA ILE A 105 40.01 -13.87 -5.84
C ILE A 105 41.37 -13.84 -5.19
N THR A 106 42.16 -14.90 -5.43
CA THR A 106 43.53 -14.99 -4.91
C THR A 106 44.54 -14.22 -5.75
N LYS A 107 45.50 -13.56 -5.10
CA LYS A 107 46.68 -12.98 -5.71
C LYS A 107 47.73 -14.11 -5.96
N PRO A 108 48.46 -14.15 -7.13
CA PRO A 108 48.46 -13.17 -8.22
C PRO A 108 47.25 -13.33 -9.15
N PHE A 109 46.75 -12.20 -9.65
CA PHE A 109 45.53 -12.12 -10.46
C PHE A 109 45.68 -12.86 -11.81
N ARG A 110 44.67 -13.63 -12.15
CA ARG A 110 44.48 -14.18 -13.51
C ARG A 110 43.34 -13.41 -14.18
N PRO A 111 43.61 -12.52 -15.17
CA PRO A 111 42.60 -11.65 -15.76
C PRO A 111 41.33 -12.36 -16.22
N GLY A 112 41.45 -13.57 -16.77
CA GLY A 112 40.32 -14.38 -17.21
C GLY A 112 39.41 -14.83 -16.05
N ILE A 113 40.01 -15.17 -14.89
CA ILE A 113 39.25 -15.53 -13.68
C ILE A 113 38.52 -14.33 -13.12
N VAL A 114 39.19 -13.19 -13.01
CA VAL A 114 38.59 -11.94 -12.56
C VAL A 114 37.37 -11.57 -13.41
N LYS A 115 37.54 -11.56 -14.76
CA LYS A 115 36.44 -11.30 -15.72
C LYS A 115 35.25 -12.24 -15.49
N SER A 116 35.52 -13.53 -15.37
CA SER A 116 34.46 -14.54 -15.22
C SER A 116 33.70 -14.39 -13.91
N ARG A 117 34.39 -14.17 -12.77
CA ARG A 117 33.74 -13.97 -11.46
C ARG A 117 32.91 -12.72 -11.44
N VAL A 118 33.47 -11.59 -11.88
CA VAL A 118 32.73 -10.31 -11.97
C VAL A 118 31.48 -10.45 -12.84
N ARG A 119 31.62 -11.07 -14.02
CA ARG A 119 30.48 -11.31 -14.91
C ARG A 119 29.40 -12.16 -14.25
N ASN A 120 29.77 -13.29 -13.66
CA ASN A 120 28.81 -14.22 -13.07
C ASN A 120 28.04 -13.57 -11.91
N HIS A 121 28.73 -12.83 -11.03
CA HIS A 121 28.07 -12.18 -9.91
C HIS A 121 27.20 -10.97 -10.33
N LEU A 122 27.59 -10.25 -11.40
CA LEU A 122 26.75 -9.21 -11.99
C LEU A 122 25.49 -9.80 -12.67
N GLU A 123 25.62 -10.95 -13.34
CA GLU A 123 24.48 -11.67 -13.91
C GLU A 123 23.53 -12.16 -12.81
N LEU A 124 24.06 -12.77 -11.74
CA LEU A 124 23.26 -13.20 -10.58
C LEU A 124 22.54 -12.02 -9.92
N LYS A 125 23.24 -10.90 -9.71
CA LYS A 125 22.62 -9.68 -9.18
C LYS A 125 21.46 -9.22 -10.07
N ARG A 126 21.68 -9.11 -11.38
CA ARG A 126 20.63 -8.69 -12.33
C ARG A 126 19.42 -9.61 -12.30
N HIS A 127 19.64 -10.92 -12.25
CA HIS A 127 18.54 -11.89 -12.17
C HIS A 127 17.76 -11.77 -10.86
N ARG A 128 18.46 -11.58 -9.74
CA ARG A 128 17.83 -11.37 -8.44
C ARG A 128 17.00 -10.08 -8.41
N ASP A 129 17.58 -8.97 -8.85
CA ASP A 129 16.93 -7.65 -8.86
C ASP A 129 15.70 -7.72 -9.80
N HIS A 130 15.80 -8.30 -10.98
CA HIS A 130 14.67 -8.49 -11.89
C HIS A 130 13.56 -9.40 -11.32
N LEU A 131 13.93 -10.47 -10.62
CA LEU A 131 12.93 -11.33 -9.96
C LEU A 131 12.22 -10.58 -8.83
N GLN A 132 12.93 -9.73 -8.11
CA GLN A 132 12.35 -8.90 -7.06
C GLN A 132 11.35 -7.89 -7.65
N ASP A 133 11.73 -7.18 -8.71
CA ASP A 133 10.84 -6.26 -9.43
C ASP A 133 9.58 -6.98 -9.93
N LEU A 134 9.73 -8.19 -10.52
CA LEU A 134 8.59 -9.00 -10.97
C LEU A 134 7.68 -9.45 -9.83
N VAL A 135 8.24 -9.80 -8.68
CA VAL A 135 7.44 -10.17 -7.50
C VAL A 135 6.66 -8.98 -6.99
N GLU A 136 7.27 -7.80 -6.91
CA GLU A 136 6.60 -6.57 -6.50
C GLU A 136 5.46 -6.23 -7.47
N GLU A 137 5.70 -6.26 -8.79
CA GLU A 137 4.68 -6.05 -9.82
C GLU A 137 3.52 -7.06 -9.73
N GLN A 138 3.83 -8.35 -9.53
CA GLN A 138 2.80 -9.38 -9.41
C GLN A 138 1.98 -9.26 -8.11
N VAL A 139 2.58 -8.85 -7.00
CA VAL A 139 1.86 -8.61 -5.75
C VAL A 139 0.88 -7.45 -5.91
N GLU A 140 1.29 -6.37 -6.58
CA GLU A 140 0.43 -5.22 -6.87
C GLU A 140 -0.73 -5.62 -7.81
N GLU A 141 -0.45 -6.34 -8.90
CA GLU A 141 -1.48 -6.81 -9.84
C GLU A 141 -2.50 -7.74 -9.16
N ILE A 142 -2.05 -8.64 -8.27
CA ILE A 142 -2.93 -9.52 -7.51
C ILE A 142 -3.81 -8.70 -6.55
N ALA A 143 -3.27 -7.71 -5.86
CA ALA A 143 -4.03 -6.84 -4.97
C ALA A 143 -5.12 -6.09 -5.73
N ASP A 144 -4.79 -5.48 -6.86
CA ASP A 144 -5.74 -4.76 -7.72
C ASP A 144 -6.85 -5.69 -8.25
N SER A 145 -6.47 -6.89 -8.68
CA SER A 145 -7.44 -7.90 -9.15
C SER A 145 -8.40 -8.34 -8.05
N HIS A 146 -7.92 -8.51 -6.81
CA HIS A 146 -8.78 -8.84 -5.67
C HIS A 146 -9.76 -7.70 -5.37
N ILE A 147 -9.30 -6.45 -5.35
CA ILE A 147 -10.15 -5.27 -5.13
C ILE A 147 -11.23 -5.18 -6.22
N ALA A 148 -10.86 -5.33 -7.48
CA ALA A 148 -11.82 -5.32 -8.59
C ALA A 148 -12.86 -6.44 -8.48
N THR A 149 -12.46 -7.62 -8.02
CA THR A 149 -13.37 -8.75 -7.79
C THR A 149 -14.37 -8.45 -6.67
N ILE A 150 -13.90 -7.89 -5.56
CA ILE A 150 -14.75 -7.51 -4.43
C ILE A 150 -15.74 -6.43 -4.85
N PHE A 151 -15.27 -5.41 -5.59
CA PHE A 151 -16.11 -4.36 -6.14
C PHE A 151 -17.21 -4.93 -7.06
N ALA A 152 -16.86 -5.85 -7.95
CA ALA A 152 -17.84 -6.52 -8.82
C ALA A 152 -18.88 -7.33 -8.02
N MET A 153 -18.47 -7.98 -6.93
CA MET A 153 -19.40 -8.69 -6.04
C MET A 153 -20.34 -7.73 -5.29
N SER A 154 -19.82 -6.59 -4.81
CA SER A 154 -20.66 -5.56 -4.19
C SER A 154 -21.66 -4.98 -5.19
N LYS A 155 -21.22 -4.71 -6.41
CA LYS A 155 -22.09 -4.24 -7.50
C LYS A 155 -23.16 -5.25 -7.88
N LEU A 156 -22.85 -6.56 -7.86
CA LEU A 156 -23.82 -7.61 -8.07
C LEU A 156 -24.85 -7.67 -6.94
N ALA A 157 -24.43 -7.47 -5.70
CA ALA A 157 -25.34 -7.39 -4.55
C ALA A 157 -26.32 -6.23 -4.68
N GLU A 158 -25.81 -5.05 -5.08
CA GLU A 158 -26.56 -3.82 -5.29
C GLU A 158 -27.52 -3.91 -6.50
N SER A 159 -27.14 -4.60 -7.57
CA SER A 159 -27.96 -4.72 -8.78
C SER A 159 -29.36 -5.33 -8.59
N ARG A 160 -29.60 -5.94 -7.43
CA ARG A 160 -30.94 -6.42 -7.02
C ARG A 160 -31.84 -5.32 -6.49
N ASP A 161 -31.29 -4.18 -6.07
CA ASP A 161 -32.00 -3.08 -5.41
C ASP A 161 -32.29 -1.91 -6.39
N ASP A 162 -32.40 -2.17 -7.68
CA ASP A 162 -32.85 -1.22 -8.73
C ASP A 162 -32.07 0.11 -8.73
N ASP A 163 -30.84 0.14 -8.22
CA ASP A 163 -30.00 1.33 -8.18
C ASP A 163 -29.24 1.52 -9.51
N THR A 164 -29.07 2.75 -9.93
CA THR A 164 -28.62 3.16 -11.25
C THR A 164 -27.13 2.90 -11.56
N GLY A 165 -26.49 2.01 -10.81
CA GLY A 165 -25.20 1.42 -11.17
C GLY A 165 -23.95 2.27 -10.90
N LYS A 166 -24.07 3.48 -10.35
CA LYS A 166 -22.92 4.35 -10.01
C LYS A 166 -22.89 4.81 -8.55
N HIS A 167 -23.77 4.27 -7.73
CA HIS A 167 -23.82 4.59 -6.31
C HIS A 167 -22.52 4.18 -5.58
N LEU A 168 -22.04 2.98 -5.82
CA LEU A 168 -20.79 2.51 -5.21
C LEU A 168 -19.59 3.39 -5.60
N GLU A 169 -19.48 3.75 -6.88
CA GLU A 169 -18.40 4.62 -7.36
C GLU A 169 -18.47 6.01 -6.70
N ARG A 170 -19.67 6.59 -6.56
CA ARG A 170 -19.82 7.90 -5.91
C ARG A 170 -19.52 7.83 -4.43
N THR A 171 -20.08 6.84 -3.71
CA THR A 171 -19.88 6.70 -2.26
C THR A 171 -18.42 6.41 -1.90
N GLN A 172 -17.68 5.62 -2.71
CA GLN A 172 -16.23 5.45 -2.56
C GLN A 172 -15.48 6.80 -2.60
N ILE A 173 -15.79 7.63 -3.61
CA ILE A 173 -15.14 8.93 -3.78
C ILE A 173 -15.50 9.85 -2.62
N TYR A 174 -16.77 9.89 -2.20
CA TYR A 174 -17.20 10.72 -1.06
C TYR A 174 -16.50 10.30 0.24
N CYS A 175 -16.37 9.00 0.50
CA CYS A 175 -15.66 8.49 1.67
C CYS A 175 -14.17 8.90 1.64
N ARG A 176 -13.49 8.75 0.50
CA ARG A 176 -12.10 9.20 0.32
C ARG A 176 -11.97 10.69 0.59
N MET A 177 -12.79 11.52 -0.03
CA MET A 177 -12.74 12.98 0.12
C MET A 177 -12.94 13.42 1.57
N LEU A 178 -13.90 12.81 2.28
CA LEU A 178 -14.10 13.08 3.70
C LEU A 178 -12.90 12.65 4.55
N ALA A 179 -12.34 11.47 4.29
CA ALA A 179 -11.16 10.99 5.00
C ALA A 179 -9.94 11.90 4.74
N GLU A 180 -9.70 12.29 3.50
CA GLU A 180 -8.62 13.24 3.12
C GLU A 180 -8.79 14.57 3.87
N GLN A 181 -9.99 15.13 3.86
CA GLN A 181 -10.29 16.41 4.54
C GLN A 181 -10.12 16.30 6.06
N LEU A 182 -10.57 15.20 6.67
CA LEU A 182 -10.38 14.93 8.09
C LEU A 182 -8.89 14.76 8.44
N GLY A 183 -8.12 14.08 7.60
CA GLY A 183 -6.68 13.87 7.77
C GLY A 183 -5.84 15.16 7.73
N THR A 184 -6.39 16.29 7.26
CA THR A 184 -5.70 17.59 7.35
C THR A 184 -5.66 18.14 8.79
N ARG A 185 -6.50 17.66 9.70
CA ARG A 185 -6.60 18.10 11.08
C ARG A 185 -5.52 17.43 11.93
N ASP A 186 -4.82 18.20 12.77
CA ASP A 186 -3.71 17.69 13.59
C ASP A 186 -4.13 16.54 14.52
N GLU A 187 -5.34 16.58 15.06
CA GLU A 187 -5.91 15.56 15.92
C GLU A 187 -6.21 14.23 15.20
N MET A 188 -6.40 14.27 13.89
CA MET A 188 -6.73 13.09 13.06
C MET A 188 -5.54 12.48 12.33
N LYS A 189 -4.40 13.17 12.23
CA LYS A 189 -3.19 12.71 11.52
C LYS A 189 -2.63 11.39 12.02
N SER A 190 -2.86 11.05 13.29
CA SER A 190 -2.43 9.77 13.86
C SER A 190 -3.39 8.62 13.57
N ILE A 191 -4.58 8.90 13.06
CA ILE A 191 -5.64 7.92 12.78
C ILE A 191 -5.83 7.77 11.27
N ILE A 192 -5.81 8.90 10.55
CA ILE A 192 -6.04 8.96 9.11
C ILE A 192 -4.72 9.25 8.41
N ASP A 193 -4.06 8.20 7.97
CA ASP A 193 -2.90 8.23 7.10
C ASP A 193 -3.28 7.85 5.66
N ALA A 194 -2.30 7.73 4.78
CA ALA A 194 -2.52 7.35 3.38
C ALA A 194 -3.13 5.94 3.25
N GLU A 195 -2.76 5.00 4.12
CA GLU A 195 -3.27 3.64 4.13
C GLU A 195 -4.75 3.61 4.55
N TYR A 196 -5.14 4.38 5.57
CA TYR A 196 -6.54 4.53 5.96
C TYR A 196 -7.41 5.07 4.82
N ILE A 197 -6.92 6.11 4.10
CA ILE A 197 -7.65 6.73 2.98
C ILE A 197 -7.88 5.74 1.85
N GLU A 198 -6.86 4.97 1.46
CA GLU A 198 -6.99 3.93 0.44
C GLU A 198 -7.90 2.79 0.93
N THR A 199 -7.77 2.40 2.19
CA THR A 199 -8.58 1.33 2.78
C THR A 199 -10.06 1.69 2.80
N ILE A 200 -10.43 2.90 3.23
CA ILE A 200 -11.85 3.31 3.26
C ILE A 200 -12.44 3.42 1.85
N PHE A 201 -11.65 3.88 0.86
CA PHE A 201 -12.07 3.93 -0.53
C PHE A 201 -12.46 2.54 -1.03
N HIS A 202 -11.63 1.53 -0.77
CA HIS A 202 -11.87 0.17 -1.24
C HIS A 202 -12.88 -0.60 -0.39
N ALA A 203 -13.03 -0.30 0.90
CA ALA A 203 -13.93 -1.00 1.81
C ALA A 203 -15.36 -0.46 1.80
N SER A 204 -15.58 0.82 1.46
CA SER A 204 -16.92 1.43 1.47
C SER A 204 -17.96 0.73 0.59
N PRO A 205 -17.62 0.08 -0.56
CA PRO A 205 -18.60 -0.68 -1.33
C PRO A 205 -19.20 -1.89 -0.60
N LEU A 206 -18.56 -2.32 0.49
CA LEU A 206 -19.04 -3.46 1.28
C LEU A 206 -20.21 -3.11 2.22
N HIS A 207 -20.57 -1.82 2.37
CA HIS A 207 -21.60 -1.39 3.33
C HIS A 207 -22.91 -2.18 3.17
N ASP A 208 -23.34 -2.42 1.96
CA ASP A 208 -24.59 -3.05 1.62
C ASP A 208 -24.47 -4.52 1.16
N ILE A 209 -23.30 -5.15 1.31
CA ILE A 209 -23.08 -6.55 0.85
C ILE A 209 -24.09 -7.54 1.44
N GLY A 210 -24.61 -7.25 2.62
CA GLY A 210 -25.61 -8.08 3.29
C GLY A 210 -27.02 -8.03 2.67
N LYS A 211 -27.31 -7.10 1.75
CA LYS A 211 -28.57 -7.06 0.99
C LYS A 211 -28.82 -8.34 0.20
N VAL A 212 -27.78 -9.09 -0.12
CA VAL A 212 -27.90 -10.43 -0.73
C VAL A 212 -28.77 -11.39 0.09
N ALA A 213 -28.79 -11.24 1.41
CA ALA A 213 -29.58 -12.08 2.32
C ALA A 213 -31.01 -11.56 2.57
N VAL A 214 -31.38 -10.40 2.03
CA VAL A 214 -32.73 -9.83 2.15
C VAL A 214 -33.63 -10.45 1.07
N PRO A 215 -34.85 -10.95 1.41
CA PRO A 215 -35.78 -11.47 0.43
C PRO A 215 -36.23 -10.40 -0.59
N ASP A 216 -36.36 -10.78 -1.87
CA ASP A 216 -36.78 -9.87 -2.95
C ASP A 216 -38.15 -9.21 -2.68
N ALA A 217 -39.05 -9.91 -2.03
CA ALA A 217 -40.36 -9.36 -1.66
C ALA A 217 -40.26 -8.12 -0.74
N VAL A 218 -39.14 -7.97 -0.01
CA VAL A 218 -38.86 -6.82 0.84
C VAL A 218 -37.93 -5.84 0.13
N LEU A 219 -36.84 -6.36 -0.46
CA LEU A 219 -35.80 -5.54 -1.09
C LEU A 219 -36.36 -4.74 -2.27
N CYS A 220 -37.11 -5.41 -3.16
CA CYS A 220 -37.65 -4.82 -4.40
C CYS A 220 -39.12 -4.37 -4.26
N LYS A 221 -39.63 -4.21 -3.03
CA LYS A 221 -41.04 -3.86 -2.82
C LYS A 221 -41.35 -2.48 -3.40
N PRO A 222 -42.33 -2.36 -4.32
CA PRO A 222 -42.77 -1.06 -4.80
C PRO A 222 -43.58 -0.32 -3.72
N GLY A 223 -42.94 0.61 -3.02
CA GLY A 223 -43.59 1.46 -2.02
C GLY A 223 -42.94 1.40 -0.63
N LYS A 224 -43.64 1.92 0.37
CA LYS A 224 -43.12 1.95 1.76
C LYS A 224 -43.16 0.55 2.37
N LEU A 225 -42.08 0.19 3.09
CA LEU A 225 -42.03 -1.03 3.90
C LEU A 225 -42.94 -0.88 5.12
N THR A 226 -43.56 -1.96 5.55
CA THR A 226 -44.19 -2.06 6.90
C THR A 226 -43.11 -2.11 7.96
N ASP A 227 -43.46 -2.00 9.23
CA ASP A 227 -42.48 -2.08 10.33
C ASP A 227 -41.82 -3.46 10.38
N GLU A 228 -42.55 -4.55 10.07
CA GLU A 228 -42.00 -5.90 10.01
C GLU A 228 -41.06 -6.07 8.81
N GLU A 229 -41.41 -5.54 7.65
CA GLU A 229 -40.56 -5.57 6.46
C GLU A 229 -39.32 -4.70 6.68
N PHE A 230 -39.46 -3.54 7.32
CA PHE A 230 -38.33 -2.72 7.66
C PHE A 230 -37.39 -3.41 8.68
N ALA A 231 -37.94 -4.17 9.63
CA ALA A 231 -37.15 -5.00 10.53
C ALA A 231 -36.32 -6.06 9.76
N ILE A 232 -36.90 -6.66 8.70
CA ILE A 232 -36.16 -7.58 7.81
C ILE A 232 -35.10 -6.83 7.01
N MET A 233 -35.43 -5.67 6.44
CA MET A 233 -34.48 -4.84 5.68
C MET A 233 -33.25 -4.50 6.54
N ARG A 234 -33.43 -4.08 7.78
CA ARG A 234 -32.33 -3.73 8.70
C ARG A 234 -31.35 -4.88 8.96
N THR A 235 -31.78 -6.15 8.71
CA THR A 235 -30.88 -7.30 8.93
C THR A 235 -29.68 -7.32 8.00
N HIS A 236 -29.68 -6.57 6.86
CA HIS A 236 -28.56 -6.54 5.93
C HIS A 236 -27.24 -6.13 6.62
N THR A 237 -27.28 -5.16 7.55
CA THR A 237 -26.09 -4.70 8.28
C THR A 237 -25.47 -5.85 9.08
N ARG A 238 -26.26 -6.58 9.84
CA ARG A 238 -25.79 -7.71 10.63
C ARG A 238 -25.34 -8.87 9.75
N ARG A 239 -26.09 -9.19 8.68
CA ARG A 239 -25.75 -10.27 7.74
C ARG A 239 -24.46 -10.00 6.97
N GLY A 240 -24.28 -8.75 6.52
CA GLY A 240 -23.04 -8.31 5.90
C GLY A 240 -21.85 -8.48 6.84
N ALA A 241 -21.97 -7.94 8.05
CA ALA A 241 -20.94 -8.06 9.08
C ALA A 241 -20.63 -9.53 9.45
N GLU A 242 -21.64 -10.39 9.64
CA GLU A 242 -21.45 -11.81 9.94
C GLU A 242 -20.65 -12.51 8.82
N THR A 243 -20.96 -12.21 7.57
CA THR A 243 -20.26 -12.79 6.40
C THR A 243 -18.80 -12.35 6.37
N LEU A 244 -18.53 -11.05 6.54
CA LEU A 244 -17.17 -10.50 6.56
C LEU A 244 -16.37 -10.99 7.78
N PHE A 245 -17.01 -11.14 8.94
CA PHE A 245 -16.38 -11.63 10.16
C PHE A 245 -15.79 -13.04 10.00
N ILE A 246 -16.48 -13.93 9.28
CA ILE A 246 -15.97 -15.29 9.02
C ILE A 246 -14.63 -15.26 8.30
N VAL A 247 -14.45 -14.31 7.38
CA VAL A 247 -13.20 -14.14 6.62
C VAL A 247 -12.16 -13.37 7.45
N ALA A 248 -12.55 -12.27 8.08
CA ALA A 248 -11.67 -11.44 8.91
C ALA A 248 -11.03 -12.26 10.06
N LYS A 249 -11.75 -13.21 10.63
CA LYS A 249 -11.21 -14.12 11.65
C LYS A 249 -10.02 -14.95 11.17
N ARG A 250 -9.89 -15.21 9.87
CA ARG A 250 -8.73 -15.91 9.28
C ARG A 250 -7.56 -14.96 9.01
N PHE A 251 -7.84 -13.69 8.86
CA PHE A 251 -6.87 -12.63 8.54
C PHE A 251 -7.03 -11.44 9.48
N PRO A 252 -6.75 -11.60 10.80
CA PRO A 252 -7.07 -10.60 11.83
C PRO A 252 -6.36 -9.25 11.64
N ASN A 253 -5.22 -9.24 10.97
CA ASN A 253 -4.44 -8.04 10.68
C ASN A 253 -4.78 -7.42 9.31
N ASN A 254 -5.82 -7.88 8.63
CA ASN A 254 -6.22 -7.29 7.35
C ASN A 254 -7.17 -6.11 7.61
N GLU A 255 -6.65 -4.91 7.47
CA GLU A 255 -7.37 -3.65 7.75
C GLU A 255 -8.56 -3.45 6.83
N PHE A 256 -8.45 -3.83 5.55
CA PHE A 256 -9.55 -3.76 4.60
C PHE A 256 -10.76 -4.60 5.05
N LEU A 257 -10.54 -5.84 5.48
CA LEU A 257 -11.63 -6.71 5.96
C LEU A 257 -12.24 -6.19 7.26
N ASN A 258 -11.40 -5.71 8.19
CA ASN A 258 -11.88 -5.16 9.47
C ASN A 258 -12.69 -3.89 9.23
N MET A 259 -12.19 -2.97 8.42
CA MET A 259 -12.92 -1.74 8.08
C MET A 259 -14.21 -2.03 7.32
N GLY A 260 -14.20 -2.95 6.37
CA GLY A 260 -15.40 -3.38 5.64
C GLY A 260 -16.46 -3.98 6.56
N LEU A 261 -16.04 -4.75 7.57
CA LEU A 261 -16.93 -5.29 8.60
C LEU A 261 -17.57 -4.17 9.42
N ASP A 262 -16.78 -3.21 9.88
CA ASP A 262 -17.24 -2.08 10.67
C ASP A 262 -18.23 -1.21 9.88
N ILE A 263 -17.91 -0.92 8.63
CA ILE A 263 -18.79 -0.18 7.72
C ILE A 263 -20.09 -0.95 7.50
N ALA A 264 -20.02 -2.23 7.13
CA ALA A 264 -21.22 -3.03 6.86
C ALA A 264 -22.13 -3.11 8.08
N ARG A 265 -21.56 -3.20 9.29
CA ARG A 265 -22.34 -3.31 10.52
C ARG A 265 -22.99 -2.00 10.95
N TRP A 266 -22.21 -0.88 10.91
CA TRP A 266 -22.58 0.32 11.68
C TRP A 266 -22.85 1.58 10.84
N HIS A 267 -22.86 1.52 9.51
CA HIS A 267 -23.14 2.70 8.66
C HIS A 267 -24.58 3.26 8.83
N HIS A 268 -25.48 2.55 9.47
CA HIS A 268 -26.82 2.99 9.83
C HIS A 268 -26.99 3.33 11.32
N GLU A 269 -25.91 3.31 12.11
CA GLU A 269 -25.97 3.88 13.45
C GLU A 269 -26.05 5.41 13.38
N LYS A 270 -26.56 6.02 14.45
CA LYS A 270 -26.72 7.46 14.51
C LYS A 270 -25.88 8.05 15.63
N TRP A 271 -25.30 9.20 15.39
CA TRP A 271 -24.42 9.87 16.35
C TRP A 271 -25.07 10.01 17.75
N ALA A 272 -26.33 10.44 17.83
CA ALA A 272 -27.04 10.57 19.10
C ALA A 272 -27.66 9.26 19.62
N GLY A 273 -27.42 8.13 18.94
CA GLY A 273 -28.05 6.85 19.24
C GLY A 273 -29.40 6.65 18.54
N GLY A 274 -30.00 5.47 18.72
CA GLY A 274 -31.27 5.09 18.10
C GLY A 274 -31.15 4.69 16.62
N GLY A 275 -29.94 4.45 16.14
CA GLY A 275 -29.64 3.76 14.88
C GLY A 275 -29.83 2.26 14.98
N TYR A 276 -29.27 1.52 14.04
CA TYR A 276 -29.26 0.06 14.04
C TYR A 276 -27.97 -0.47 13.42
N PRO A 277 -27.53 -1.70 13.75
CA PRO A 277 -28.25 -2.79 14.40
C PRO A 277 -28.10 -2.84 15.94
N ASP A 278 -27.14 -2.11 16.53
CA ASP A 278 -26.76 -2.26 17.93
C ASP A 278 -27.21 -1.08 18.80
N GLY A 279 -27.55 0.09 18.18
CA GLY A 279 -28.03 1.30 18.87
C GLY A 279 -26.90 2.04 19.61
N ILE A 280 -25.64 1.85 19.18
CA ILE A 280 -24.47 2.55 19.72
C ILE A 280 -24.46 4.03 19.30
N SER A 281 -23.66 4.86 19.98
CA SER A 281 -23.67 6.31 19.78
C SER A 281 -22.28 6.94 19.90
N GLY A 282 -22.12 8.14 19.35
CA GLY A 282 -20.90 8.91 19.46
C GLY A 282 -19.70 8.18 18.89
N GLU A 283 -18.59 8.21 19.63
CA GLU A 283 -17.32 7.58 19.22
C GLU A 283 -17.30 6.05 19.35
N GLU A 284 -18.33 5.43 19.96
CA GLU A 284 -18.48 3.98 19.90
C GLU A 284 -18.74 3.50 18.46
N ILE A 285 -19.25 4.37 17.59
CA ILE A 285 -19.41 4.10 16.17
C ILE A 285 -18.04 4.30 15.51
N PRO A 286 -17.46 3.27 14.85
CA PRO A 286 -16.19 3.40 14.15
C PRO A 286 -16.17 4.58 13.16
N LEU A 287 -15.05 5.28 13.08
CA LEU A 287 -14.91 6.47 12.24
C LEU A 287 -15.28 6.21 10.78
N CYS A 288 -14.86 5.07 10.23
CA CYS A 288 -15.19 4.66 8.86
C CYS A 288 -16.71 4.50 8.64
N ALA A 289 -17.44 3.99 9.62
CA ALA A 289 -18.89 3.85 9.54
C ALA A 289 -19.59 5.22 9.63
N ARG A 290 -19.08 6.15 10.47
CA ARG A 290 -19.58 7.54 10.55
C ARG A 290 -19.36 8.29 9.23
N ILE A 291 -18.21 8.11 8.58
CA ILE A 291 -17.90 8.69 7.26
C ILE A 291 -18.85 8.10 6.20
N MET A 292 -19.03 6.78 6.20
CA MET A 292 -19.92 6.09 5.26
C MET A 292 -21.37 6.56 5.41
N ALA A 293 -21.86 6.77 6.62
CA ALA A 293 -23.22 7.25 6.87
C ALA A 293 -23.53 8.59 6.17
N VAL A 294 -22.59 9.54 6.20
CA VAL A 294 -22.74 10.84 5.51
C VAL A 294 -22.72 10.64 4.00
N SER A 295 -21.78 9.82 3.49
CA SER A 295 -21.60 9.55 2.06
C SER A 295 -22.83 8.87 1.46
N ASP A 296 -23.34 7.83 2.12
CA ASP A 296 -24.52 7.07 1.67
C ASP A 296 -25.78 7.93 1.67
N VAL A 297 -26.05 8.65 2.77
CA VAL A 297 -27.24 9.53 2.85
C VAL A 297 -27.17 10.66 1.84
N TYR A 298 -26.01 11.28 1.62
CA TYR A 298 -25.87 12.31 0.59
C TYR A 298 -26.19 11.74 -0.80
N ASP A 299 -25.64 10.58 -1.14
CA ASP A 299 -25.91 9.92 -2.42
C ASP A 299 -27.39 9.54 -2.55
N ALA A 300 -27.98 8.98 -1.49
CA ALA A 300 -29.38 8.60 -1.47
C ALA A 300 -30.35 9.78 -1.62
N LEU A 301 -29.98 10.98 -1.16
CA LEU A 301 -30.77 12.19 -1.32
C LEU A 301 -30.65 12.78 -2.72
N THR A 302 -29.48 12.69 -3.32
CA THR A 302 -29.14 13.38 -4.59
C THR A 302 -29.26 12.51 -5.82
N SER A 303 -29.41 11.18 -5.66
CA SER A 303 -29.60 10.24 -6.75
C SER A 303 -31.08 9.94 -7.02
N LYS A 304 -31.39 9.61 -8.29
CA LYS A 304 -32.72 9.15 -8.69
C LYS A 304 -32.95 7.74 -8.15
N ARG A 305 -34.08 7.52 -7.47
CA ARG A 305 -34.53 6.20 -7.03
C ARG A 305 -35.91 5.92 -7.62
N CYS A 306 -36.31 4.64 -7.70
CA CYS A 306 -37.58 4.22 -8.30
C CYS A 306 -38.81 4.97 -7.76
N TYR A 307 -38.72 5.49 -6.53
CA TYR A 307 -39.84 6.15 -5.84
C TYR A 307 -39.56 7.61 -5.49
N LYS A 308 -38.41 8.18 -5.87
CA LYS A 308 -38.02 9.52 -5.45
C LYS A 308 -37.17 10.22 -6.50
N GLU A 309 -37.63 11.39 -6.94
CA GLU A 309 -36.82 12.27 -7.74
C GLU A 309 -35.62 12.82 -6.95
N PRO A 310 -34.45 13.02 -7.60
CA PRO A 310 -33.26 13.50 -6.94
C PRO A 310 -33.47 14.88 -6.37
N MET A 311 -32.98 15.10 -5.15
CA MET A 311 -32.97 16.42 -4.55
C MET A 311 -31.82 17.26 -5.12
N PRO A 312 -32.01 18.60 -5.26
CA PRO A 312 -30.89 19.50 -5.52
C PRO A 312 -29.83 19.39 -4.44
N HIS A 313 -28.56 19.50 -4.84
CA HIS A 313 -27.41 19.49 -3.93
C HIS A 313 -27.61 20.38 -2.70
N SER A 314 -28.00 21.63 -2.92
CA SER A 314 -28.20 22.61 -1.84
C SER A 314 -29.18 22.12 -0.76
N ARG A 315 -30.22 21.39 -1.16
CA ARG A 315 -31.20 20.85 -0.22
C ARG A 315 -30.67 19.65 0.55
N ALA A 316 -29.92 18.75 -0.13
CA ALA A 316 -29.25 17.64 0.51
C ALA A 316 -28.22 18.12 1.54
N ALA A 317 -27.40 19.10 1.20
CA ALA A 317 -26.42 19.71 2.08
C ALA A 317 -27.08 20.38 3.31
N GLU A 318 -28.21 21.04 3.12
CA GLU A 318 -29.01 21.62 4.25
C GLU A 318 -29.49 20.53 5.21
N ILE A 319 -29.99 19.39 4.70
CA ILE A 319 -30.41 18.23 5.51
C ILE A 319 -29.23 17.71 6.34
N LEU A 320 -28.08 17.45 5.70
CA LEU A 320 -26.90 16.96 6.40
C LEU A 320 -26.46 17.89 7.53
N ARG A 321 -26.47 19.22 7.27
CA ARG A 321 -26.13 20.23 8.30
C ARG A 321 -27.13 20.25 9.46
N ASN A 322 -28.41 20.13 9.17
CA ASN A 322 -29.46 20.15 10.22
C ASN A 322 -29.41 18.88 11.09
N ASP A 323 -28.94 17.76 10.55
CA ASP A 323 -28.81 16.48 11.23
C ASP A 323 -27.44 16.29 11.92
N ALA A 324 -26.56 17.32 11.91
CA ALA A 324 -25.31 17.32 12.66
C ALA A 324 -25.58 17.20 14.19
N GLY A 325 -24.87 16.33 14.86
CA GLY A 325 -25.03 16.05 16.29
C GLY A 325 -26.23 15.15 16.63
N THR A 326 -27.08 14.82 15.64
CA THR A 326 -28.21 13.89 15.81
C THR A 326 -27.99 12.61 15.00
N HIS A 327 -28.08 12.68 13.72
CA HIS A 327 -27.78 11.54 12.82
C HIS A 327 -26.29 11.44 12.56
N PHE A 328 -25.62 12.54 12.27
CA PHE A 328 -24.22 12.57 11.82
C PHE A 328 -23.29 13.15 12.88
N ASP A 329 -22.05 12.67 12.87
CA ASP A 329 -20.95 13.25 13.63
C ASP A 329 -20.71 14.71 13.19
N PRO A 330 -20.75 15.68 14.11
CA PRO A 330 -20.49 17.08 13.80
C PRO A 330 -19.14 17.31 13.11
N LEU A 331 -18.11 16.54 13.50
CA LEU A 331 -16.77 16.64 12.93
C LEU A 331 -16.76 16.29 11.43
N ILE A 332 -17.52 15.28 11.05
CA ILE A 332 -17.62 14.85 9.64
C ILE A 332 -18.44 15.85 8.83
N ILE A 333 -19.49 16.45 9.44
CA ILE A 333 -20.26 17.50 8.77
C ILE A 333 -19.44 18.79 8.59
N GLU A 334 -18.54 19.12 9.51
CA GLU A 334 -17.58 20.21 9.30
C GLU A 334 -16.63 19.93 8.13
N ALA A 335 -16.12 18.68 8.02
CA ALA A 335 -15.30 18.26 6.89
C ALA A 335 -16.10 18.32 5.57
N PHE A 336 -17.34 17.83 5.55
CA PHE A 336 -18.24 17.94 4.39
C PHE A 336 -18.43 19.40 3.96
N ASN A 337 -18.70 20.31 4.88
CA ASN A 337 -18.88 21.72 4.57
C ASN A 337 -17.66 22.37 3.91
N ALA A 338 -16.46 21.90 4.25
CA ALA A 338 -15.22 22.42 3.67
C ALA A 338 -15.02 21.98 2.21
N ILE A 339 -15.61 20.85 1.81
CA ILE A 339 -15.46 20.24 0.47
C ILE A 339 -16.81 20.03 -0.24
N GLU A 340 -17.84 20.76 0.17
CA GLU A 340 -19.22 20.64 -0.34
C GLU A 340 -19.30 20.80 -1.87
N ALA A 341 -18.52 21.73 -2.43
CA ALA A 341 -18.50 22.00 -3.86
C ALA A 341 -17.93 20.80 -4.68
N GLU A 342 -16.96 20.09 -4.11
CA GLU A 342 -16.38 18.89 -4.70
C GLU A 342 -17.38 17.74 -4.70
N PHE A 343 -18.20 17.59 -3.66
CA PHE A 343 -19.30 16.62 -3.63
C PHE A 343 -20.29 16.86 -4.75
N ASP A 344 -20.69 18.12 -4.99
CA ASP A 344 -21.59 18.47 -6.10
C ASP A 344 -20.96 18.22 -7.48
N ARG A 345 -19.66 18.45 -7.61
CA ARG A 345 -18.93 18.14 -8.83
C ARG A 345 -18.95 16.64 -9.12
N VAL A 346 -18.59 15.78 -8.16
CA VAL A 346 -18.59 14.31 -8.32
C VAL A 346 -20.00 13.81 -8.67
N ARG A 347 -21.04 14.32 -7.98
CA ARG A 347 -22.44 14.03 -8.30
C ARG A 347 -22.76 14.35 -9.75
N SER A 348 -22.30 15.50 -10.25
CA SER A 348 -22.60 15.98 -11.59
C SER A 348 -21.83 15.22 -12.67
N GLU A 349 -20.57 14.90 -12.42
CA GLU A 349 -19.68 14.17 -13.37
C GLU A 349 -20.05 12.70 -13.50
N LEU A 350 -20.38 12.05 -12.38
CA LEU A 350 -20.77 10.64 -12.38
C LEU A 350 -22.28 10.44 -12.62
N GLY A 351 -23.07 11.49 -12.72
CA GLY A 351 -24.49 11.58 -13.07
C GLY A 351 -25.30 10.29 -13.10
N ASN A 352 -26.59 10.38 -13.04
CA ASN A 352 -27.48 9.19 -13.14
C ASN A 352 -27.51 8.64 -14.56
#